data_44f8f12142fe59ad3f9eb7bdb5636b78
#
_entry.id   44f8f12142fe59ad3f9eb7bdb5636b78
#
_cell.length_a   1.000
_cell.length_b   1.000
_cell.length_c   1.000
_cell.angle_alpha   90.00
_cell.angle_beta   90.00
_cell.angle_gamma   90.00
#
_symmetry.space_group_name_H-M   'P 1'
#
loop_
_entity.id
_entity.type
_entity.pdbx_description
1 polymer ?
#
loop_
_entity_poly.entity_id
_entity_poly.type
_entity_poly.pdbx_seq_one_letter_code
_entity_poly.pdbx_strand_id
1 'polypeptide(L)'
;MTQNESALILSATDNLFTRLEAPALYVQVQAYRRILSAENCRDVPFRKALSAYIEDVFTPVMDAIGKNRALRKTVKQMGVSFIYLQITEELSDVKNITRESYLALVERKTECYLNAA
;
A
#
# COMPACT_ATOMS: atom_id res chain seq x y z
N MET A 1 6.09 -15.68 -0.20
CA MET A 1 6.02 -14.95 1.09
C MET A 1 6.17 -15.94 2.23
N THR A 2 7.07 -15.67 3.17
CA THR A 2 7.26 -16.50 4.35
C THR A 2 6.23 -16.18 5.42
N GLN A 3 6.06 -17.07 6.41
CA GLN A 3 5.20 -16.80 7.57
C GLN A 3 5.68 -15.58 8.35
N ASN A 4 7.01 -15.40 8.45
CA ASN A 4 7.59 -14.26 9.14
C ASN A 4 7.26 -12.94 8.44
N GLU A 5 7.35 -12.91 7.12
CA GLU A 5 6.99 -11.73 6.32
C GLU A 5 5.51 -11.40 6.43
N SER A 6 4.64 -12.43 6.42
CA SER A 6 3.21 -12.26 6.65
C SER A 6 2.93 -11.64 8.01
N ALA A 7 3.59 -12.15 9.06
CA ALA A 7 3.43 -11.64 10.42
C ALA A 7 3.89 -10.19 10.53
N LEU A 8 4.98 -9.82 9.86
CA LEU A 8 5.46 -8.44 9.83
C LEU A 8 4.46 -7.50 9.18
N ILE A 9 3.86 -7.91 8.06
CA ILE A 9 2.85 -7.12 7.36
C ILE A 9 1.62 -6.91 8.24
N LEU A 10 1.11 -7.98 8.85
CA LEU A 10 -0.06 -7.90 9.72
C LEU A 10 0.20 -6.99 10.91
N SER A 11 1.36 -7.12 11.53
CA SER A 11 1.76 -6.28 12.66
C SER A 11 1.92 -4.82 12.26
N ALA A 12 2.56 -4.54 11.12
CA ALA A 12 2.80 -3.19 10.64
C ALA A 12 1.51 -2.45 10.28
N THR A 13 0.46 -3.17 9.94
CA THR A 13 -0.86 -2.60 9.61
C THR A 13 -1.88 -2.73 10.73
N ASP A 14 -1.44 -3.02 11.95
CA ASP A 14 -2.28 -3.19 13.14
C ASP A 14 -3.41 -4.20 12.91
N ASN A 15 -3.10 -5.28 12.19
CA ASN A 15 -4.04 -6.36 11.84
C ASN A 15 -5.26 -5.88 11.04
N LEU A 16 -5.10 -4.79 10.29
CA LEU A 16 -6.15 -4.30 9.40
C LEU A 16 -6.45 -5.31 8.30
N PHE A 17 -5.42 -5.98 7.78
CA PHE A 17 -5.56 -6.99 6.74
C PHE A 17 -5.63 -8.38 7.34
N THR A 18 -6.38 -9.27 6.67
CA THR A 18 -6.44 -10.69 7.03
C THR A 18 -5.24 -11.44 6.46
N ARG A 19 -5.05 -12.69 6.88
CA ARG A 19 -4.03 -13.56 6.30
C ARG A 19 -4.24 -13.79 4.80
N LEU A 20 -5.50 -13.76 4.35
CA LEU A 20 -5.83 -13.92 2.94
C LEU A 20 -5.48 -12.69 2.12
N GLU A 21 -5.49 -11.52 2.73
CA GLU A 21 -5.17 -10.25 2.08
C GLU A 21 -3.68 -9.92 2.12
N ALA A 22 -2.93 -10.49 3.06
CA ALA A 22 -1.51 -10.22 3.24
C ALA A 22 -0.66 -10.45 1.97
N PRO A 23 -0.90 -11.50 1.15
CA PRO A 23 -0.15 -11.67 -0.09
C PRO A 23 -0.29 -10.51 -1.08
N ALA A 24 -1.47 -9.91 -1.18
CA ALA A 24 -1.68 -8.75 -2.06
C ALA A 24 -0.84 -7.55 -1.59
N LEU A 25 -0.77 -7.32 -0.29
CA LEU A 25 0.05 -6.25 0.26
C LEU A 25 1.54 -6.56 0.13
N TYR A 26 1.93 -7.82 0.32
CA TYR A 26 3.31 -8.26 0.14
C TYR A 26 3.85 -7.91 -1.26
N VAL A 27 3.06 -8.18 -2.29
CA VAL A 27 3.44 -7.88 -3.68
C VAL A 27 3.68 -6.39 -3.86
N GLN A 28 2.87 -5.55 -3.25
CA GLN A 28 3.02 -4.11 -3.32
C GLN A 28 4.27 -3.62 -2.56
N VAL A 29 4.54 -4.18 -1.38
CA VAL A 29 5.76 -3.86 -0.62
C VAL A 29 7.00 -4.27 -1.41
N GLN A 30 6.98 -5.42 -2.08
CA GLN A 30 8.09 -5.86 -2.92
C GLN A 30 8.30 -4.94 -4.13
N ALA A 31 7.23 -4.43 -4.73
CA ALA A 31 7.33 -3.45 -5.81
C ALA A 31 8.04 -2.17 -5.30
N TYR A 32 7.65 -1.69 -4.13
CA TYR A 32 8.28 -0.52 -3.52
C TYR A 32 9.73 -0.78 -3.13
N ARG A 33 10.01 -1.99 -2.62
CA ARG A 33 11.38 -2.42 -2.31
C ARG A 33 12.28 -2.34 -3.54
N ARG A 34 11.79 -2.78 -4.71
CA ARG A 34 12.57 -2.67 -5.95
C ARG A 34 12.89 -1.22 -6.30
N ILE A 35 11.92 -0.33 -6.11
CA ILE A 35 12.12 1.10 -6.35
C ILE A 35 13.18 1.67 -5.40
N LEU A 36 13.09 1.36 -4.12
CA LEU A 36 14.06 1.81 -3.12
C LEU A 36 15.45 1.25 -3.38
N SER A 37 15.53 -0.01 -3.77
CA SER A 37 16.81 -0.66 -4.09
C SER A 37 17.49 -0.02 -5.28
N ALA A 38 16.74 0.32 -6.31
CA ALA A 38 17.26 1.02 -7.49
C ALA A 38 17.75 2.43 -7.11
N GLU A 39 17.00 3.16 -6.30
CA GLU A 39 17.35 4.51 -5.86
C GLU A 39 18.64 4.52 -5.04
N ASN A 40 18.80 3.53 -4.17
CA ASN A 40 19.96 3.44 -3.27
C ASN A 40 21.15 2.66 -3.85
N CYS A 41 21.00 2.14 -5.08
CA CYS A 41 22.03 1.32 -5.75
C CYS A 41 22.48 0.12 -4.90
N ARG A 42 21.59 -0.45 -4.11
CA ARG A 42 21.84 -1.62 -3.26
C ARG A 42 20.53 -2.29 -2.90
N ASP A 43 20.62 -3.57 -2.52
CA ASP A 43 19.45 -4.31 -2.08
C ASP A 43 18.96 -3.80 -0.72
N VAL A 44 17.72 -3.33 -0.68
CA VAL A 44 17.09 -2.84 0.55
C VAL A 44 16.41 -4.02 1.26
N PRO A 45 16.67 -4.25 2.56
CA PRO A 45 16.03 -5.34 3.30
C PRO A 45 14.51 -5.16 3.35
N PHE A 46 13.79 -6.29 3.38
CA PHE A 46 12.33 -6.28 3.42
C PHE A 46 11.77 -5.42 4.57
N ARG A 47 12.34 -5.54 5.76
CA ARG A 47 11.86 -4.77 6.92
C ARG A 47 11.95 -3.26 6.70
N LYS A 48 13.03 -2.80 6.09
CA LYS A 48 13.20 -1.37 5.77
C LYS A 48 12.21 -0.93 4.68
N ALA A 49 12.02 -1.77 3.67
CA ALA A 49 11.06 -1.49 2.60
C ALA A 49 9.63 -1.44 3.15
N LEU A 50 9.28 -2.36 4.04
CA LEU A 50 7.97 -2.38 4.68
C LEU A 50 7.73 -1.11 5.51
N SER A 51 8.71 -0.73 6.32
CA SER A 51 8.64 0.49 7.13
C SER A 51 8.44 1.73 6.27
N ALA A 52 9.22 1.84 5.19
CA ALA A 52 9.11 2.95 4.25
C ALA A 52 7.76 2.94 3.53
N TYR A 53 7.28 1.77 3.11
CA TYR A 53 5.98 1.61 2.48
C TYR A 53 4.85 2.08 3.39
N ILE A 54 4.86 1.67 4.65
CA ILE A 54 3.85 2.08 5.63
C ILE A 54 3.85 3.61 5.76
N GLU A 55 5.01 4.22 5.89
CA GLU A 55 5.11 5.68 6.07
C GLU A 55 4.75 6.45 4.81
N ASP A 56 5.22 5.99 3.65
CA ASP A 56 5.14 6.74 2.40
C ASP A 56 3.85 6.47 1.62
N VAL A 57 3.28 5.29 1.73
CA VAL A 57 2.14 4.84 0.92
C VAL A 57 0.93 4.53 1.78
N PHE A 58 1.06 3.60 2.71
CA PHE A 58 -0.07 3.08 3.47
C PHE A 58 -0.74 4.16 4.31
N THR A 59 0.02 4.85 5.14
CA THR A 59 -0.53 5.86 6.06
C THR A 59 -1.18 7.02 5.31
N PRO A 60 -0.55 7.62 4.28
CA PRO A 60 -1.20 8.70 3.52
C PRO A 60 -2.51 8.26 2.84
N VAL A 61 -2.55 7.06 2.25
CA VAL A 61 -3.77 6.55 1.62
C VAL A 61 -4.86 6.31 2.65
N MET A 62 -4.51 5.70 3.79
CA MET A 62 -5.47 5.46 4.87
C MET A 62 -6.03 6.76 5.44
N ASP A 63 -5.19 7.79 5.59
CA ASP A 63 -5.63 9.10 6.04
C ASP A 63 -6.61 9.72 5.06
N ALA A 64 -6.35 9.62 3.76
CA ALA A 64 -7.23 10.13 2.73
C ALA A 64 -8.59 9.42 2.75
N ILE A 65 -8.61 8.10 2.91
CA ILE A 65 -9.84 7.32 3.03
C ILE A 65 -10.63 7.77 4.27
N GLY A 66 -9.95 7.91 5.40
CA GLY A 66 -10.59 8.29 6.66
C GLY A 66 -11.20 9.68 6.66
N LYS A 67 -10.65 10.60 5.87
CA LYS A 67 -11.17 11.96 5.75
C LYS A 67 -12.33 12.09 4.76
N ASN A 68 -12.58 11.08 3.93
CA ASN A 68 -13.61 11.14 2.91
C ASN A 68 -14.95 10.68 3.47
N ARG A 69 -15.85 11.63 3.68
CA ARG A 69 -17.18 11.35 4.26
C ARG A 69 -18.07 10.52 3.34
N ALA A 70 -17.92 10.65 2.03
CA ALA A 70 -18.71 9.91 1.06
C ALA A 70 -18.45 8.40 1.11
N LEU A 71 -17.26 7.99 1.60
CA LEU A 71 -16.90 6.58 1.70
C LEU A 71 -17.34 5.91 3.00
N ARG A 72 -17.89 6.64 3.96
CA ARG A 72 -18.26 6.06 5.26
C ARG A 72 -19.16 4.85 5.15
N LYS A 73 -20.17 4.94 4.29
CA LYS A 73 -21.11 3.83 4.07
C LYS A 73 -20.40 2.63 3.42
N THR A 74 -19.57 2.88 2.43
CA THR A 74 -18.80 1.84 1.74
C THR A 74 -17.82 1.18 2.71
N VAL A 75 -17.16 1.96 3.57
CA VAL A 75 -16.26 1.43 4.61
C VAL A 75 -17.00 0.48 5.55
N LYS A 76 -18.22 0.85 5.97
CA LYS A 76 -19.04 0.00 6.84
C LYS A 76 -19.46 -1.30 6.17
N GLN A 77 -19.75 -1.26 4.88
CA GLN A 77 -20.24 -2.43 4.12
C GLN A 77 -19.11 -3.37 3.70
N MET A 78 -18.02 -2.82 3.20
CA MET A 78 -16.96 -3.60 2.53
C MET A 78 -15.66 -3.67 3.31
N GLY A 79 -15.47 -2.81 4.29
CA GLY A 79 -14.24 -2.72 5.07
C GLY A 79 -13.19 -1.83 4.43
N VAL A 80 -12.35 -1.21 5.27
CA VAL A 80 -11.33 -0.26 4.82
C VAL A 80 -10.21 -0.98 4.05
N SER A 81 -9.88 -2.21 4.42
CA SER A 81 -8.84 -2.99 3.73
C SER A 81 -9.22 -3.27 2.28
N PHE A 82 -10.49 -3.59 2.03
CA PHE A 82 -11.01 -3.77 0.67
C PHE A 82 -10.82 -2.52 -0.16
N ILE A 83 -11.19 -1.36 0.38
CA ILE A 83 -11.06 -0.06 -0.32
C ILE A 83 -9.58 0.22 -0.61
N TYR A 84 -8.71 0.00 0.36
CA TYR A 84 -7.27 0.19 0.18
C TYR A 84 -6.74 -0.65 -0.98
N LEU A 85 -7.09 -1.93 -1.03
CA LEU A 85 -6.64 -2.81 -2.09
C LEU A 85 -7.24 -2.45 -3.45
N GLN A 86 -8.45 -1.93 -3.50
CA GLN A 86 -9.05 -1.42 -4.74
C GLN A 86 -8.27 -0.23 -5.31
N ILE A 87 -7.83 0.68 -4.44
CA ILE A 87 -7.03 1.84 -4.85
C ILE A 87 -5.67 1.41 -5.39
N THR A 88 -5.04 0.42 -4.76
CA THR A 88 -3.64 0.10 -4.98
C THR A 88 -3.37 -1.14 -5.84
N GLU A 89 -4.41 -1.83 -6.32
CA GLU A 89 -4.26 -3.13 -6.97
C GLU A 89 -3.32 -3.15 -8.18
N GLU A 90 -3.26 -2.06 -8.95
CA GLU A 90 -2.42 -1.97 -10.14
C GLU A 90 -0.99 -1.50 -9.86
N LEU A 91 -0.73 -1.04 -8.64
CA LEU A 91 0.57 -0.44 -8.31
C LEU A 91 1.70 -1.47 -8.19
N SER A 92 1.36 -2.74 -8.01
CA SER A 92 2.36 -3.81 -7.96
C SER A 92 3.00 -4.12 -9.31
N ASP A 93 2.34 -3.75 -10.42
CA ASP A 93 2.82 -4.03 -11.78
C ASP A 93 3.67 -2.92 -12.35
N VAL A 94 3.85 -1.83 -11.63
CA VAL A 94 4.63 -0.68 -12.09
C VAL A 94 6.12 -1.02 -12.05
N LYS A 95 6.82 -0.77 -13.17
CA LYS A 95 8.25 -1.04 -13.33
C LYS A 95 8.98 0.17 -13.87
N ASN A 96 10.29 0.22 -13.61
CA ASN A 96 11.19 1.26 -14.13
C ASN A 96 10.70 2.68 -13.82
N ILE A 97 10.25 2.89 -12.60
CA ILE A 97 9.72 4.16 -12.15
C ILE A 97 10.56 4.67 -10.96
N THR A 98 10.71 5.97 -10.86
CA THR A 98 11.35 6.58 -9.69
C THR A 98 10.42 6.55 -8.49
N ARG A 99 10.99 6.67 -7.29
CA ARG A 99 10.21 6.78 -6.05
C ARG A 99 9.23 7.95 -6.12
N GLU A 100 9.71 9.10 -6.54
CA GLU A 100 8.89 10.31 -6.65
C GLU A 100 7.70 10.12 -7.60
N SER A 101 7.95 9.54 -8.79
CA SER A 101 6.89 9.26 -9.75
C SER A 101 5.91 8.20 -9.25
N TYR A 102 6.40 7.21 -8.52
CA TYR A 102 5.55 6.19 -7.91
C TYR A 102 4.61 6.81 -6.86
N LEU A 103 5.14 7.64 -5.98
CA LEU A 103 4.32 8.30 -4.96
C LEU A 103 3.30 9.26 -5.56
N ALA A 104 3.66 9.95 -6.65
CA ALA A 104 2.71 10.79 -7.39
C ALA A 104 1.59 9.95 -8.01
N LEU A 105 1.91 8.75 -8.51
CA LEU A 105 0.92 7.83 -9.04
C LEU A 105 -0.02 7.31 -7.96
N VAL A 106 0.50 6.98 -6.78
CA VAL A 106 -0.31 6.58 -5.62
C VAL A 106 -1.31 7.67 -5.26
N GLU A 107 -0.86 8.91 -5.17
CA GLU A 107 -1.70 10.06 -4.86
C GLU A 107 -2.80 10.23 -5.90
N ARG A 108 -2.46 10.15 -7.18
CA ARG A 108 -3.42 10.28 -8.28
C ARG A 108 -4.47 9.17 -8.27
N LYS A 109 -4.04 7.91 -8.05
CA LYS A 109 -4.96 6.77 -7.96
C LYS A 109 -5.93 6.94 -6.79
N THR A 110 -5.42 7.43 -5.66
CA THR A 110 -6.22 7.68 -4.47
C THR A 110 -7.27 8.75 -4.75
N GLU A 111 -6.86 9.89 -5.32
CA GLU A 111 -7.77 10.98 -5.67
C GLU A 111 -8.84 10.55 -6.66
N CYS A 112 -8.46 9.80 -7.70
CA CYS A 112 -9.41 9.30 -8.69
C CYS A 112 -10.47 8.40 -8.05
N TYR A 113 -10.06 7.51 -7.16
CA TYR A 113 -11.01 6.64 -6.47
C TYR A 113 -11.95 7.42 -5.56
N LEU A 114 -11.40 8.34 -4.77
CA LEU A 114 -12.18 9.14 -3.82
C LEU A 114 -13.17 10.06 -4.52
N ASN A 115 -12.78 10.62 -5.67
CA ASN A 115 -13.65 11.52 -6.43
C ASN A 115 -14.76 10.79 -7.18
N ALA A 116 -14.60 9.50 -7.44
CA ALA A 116 -15.62 8.66 -8.06
C ALA A 116 -16.66 8.14 -7.06
N ALA A 117 -16.40 8.26 -5.79
CA ALA A 117 -17.24 7.73 -4.71
C ALA A 117 -18.51 8.59 -4.46
#